data_19059032fcfdc35bd711e94cb28674d2
#
_entry.id   19059032fcfdc35bd711e94cb28674d2
#
_cell.length_a   1.000
_cell.length_b   1.000
_cell.length_c   1.000
_cell.angle_alpha   90.00
_cell.angle_beta   90.00
_cell.angle_gamma   90.00
#
_symmetry.space_group_name_H-M   'P 1'
#
loop_
_entity.id
_entity.type
_entity.pdbx_description
1 polymer ?
#
loop_
_entity_poly.entity_id
_entity_poly.type
_entity_poly.pdbx_seq_one_letter_code
_entity_poly.pdbx_strand_id
1 'polypeptide(L)'
;MDGILGRIVAIVLGLLALVGIAYAGYNGFQSHKAGVVATNITQLITNARAGFSQGNNGYTNFTTANIASMITGGMFPSDMVRGTALVDPWGNAVTLAAANNGSQGVITFGGGNGQTAKQCVSAALGLKDYVTLAVGSTTFNQTNLPDQATAGAACSATATFTLTFQ
;
A
#
# COMPACT_ATOMS: atom_id res chain seq x y z
N MET A 1 -20.22 48.57 22.71
CA MET A 1 -18.99 47.72 22.72
C MET A 1 -19.26 46.26 22.26
N ASP A 2 -20.53 45.89 22.06
CA ASP A 2 -20.90 44.50 21.73
C ASP A 2 -20.60 44.07 20.26
N GLY A 3 -20.50 45.01 19.33
CA GLY A 3 -20.28 44.66 17.93
C GLY A 3 -18.87 44.17 17.58
N ILE A 4 -17.84 44.57 18.34
CA ILE A 4 -16.44 44.13 18.09
C ILE A 4 -16.21 42.74 18.66
N LEU A 5 -16.71 42.47 19.85
CA LEU A 5 -16.63 41.13 20.49
C LEU A 5 -17.34 40.06 19.65
N GLY A 6 -18.55 40.38 19.13
CA GLY A 6 -19.28 39.46 18.26
C GLY A 6 -18.53 39.12 16.97
N ARG A 7 -17.84 40.09 16.35
CA ARG A 7 -17.03 39.87 15.15
C ARG A 7 -15.79 39.02 15.43
N ILE A 8 -15.12 39.21 16.57
CA ILE A 8 -13.95 38.42 16.99
C ILE A 8 -14.37 36.96 17.23
N VAL A 9 -15.48 36.76 17.95
CA VAL A 9 -16.02 35.43 18.21
C VAL A 9 -16.40 34.71 16.90
N ALA A 10 -17.04 35.40 15.97
CA ALA A 10 -17.40 34.80 14.67
C ALA A 10 -16.16 34.40 13.84
N ILE A 11 -15.11 35.23 13.86
CA ILE A 11 -13.83 34.90 13.17
C ILE A 11 -13.17 33.69 13.80
N VAL A 12 -13.10 33.61 15.14
CA VAL A 12 -12.48 32.48 15.86
C VAL A 12 -13.25 31.19 15.61
N LEU A 13 -14.59 31.23 15.67
CA LEU A 13 -15.43 30.05 15.37
C LEU A 13 -15.29 29.61 13.89
N GLY A 14 -15.20 30.55 12.96
CA GLY A 14 -14.95 30.26 11.55
C GLY A 14 -13.61 29.59 11.31
N LEU A 15 -12.55 30.05 11.97
CA LEU A 15 -11.22 29.43 11.89
C LEU A 15 -11.20 28.04 12.51
N LEU A 16 -11.86 27.82 13.65
CA LEU A 16 -11.97 26.51 14.28
C LEU A 16 -12.73 25.51 13.39
N ALA A 17 -13.80 25.94 12.73
CA ALA A 17 -14.54 25.12 11.78
C ALA A 17 -13.67 24.72 10.58
N LEU A 18 -12.89 25.64 10.01
CA LEU A 18 -11.98 25.37 8.90
C LEU A 18 -10.90 24.36 9.28
N VAL A 19 -10.31 24.49 10.47
CA VAL A 19 -9.32 23.51 10.98
C VAL A 19 -9.94 22.12 11.14
N GLY A 20 -11.17 22.06 11.66
CA GLY A 20 -11.90 20.79 11.82
C GLY A 20 -12.16 20.08 10.48
N ILE A 21 -12.59 20.82 9.45
CA ILE A 21 -12.85 20.29 8.11
C ILE A 21 -11.54 19.83 7.44
N ALA A 22 -10.47 20.63 7.56
CA ALA A 22 -9.16 20.29 7.01
C ALA A 22 -8.59 19.00 7.65
N TYR A 23 -8.72 18.86 8.97
CA TYR A 23 -8.27 17.65 9.67
C TYR A 23 -9.08 16.41 9.29
N ALA A 24 -10.40 16.52 9.17
CA ALA A 24 -11.26 15.40 8.73
C ALA A 24 -10.96 15.00 7.29
N GLY A 25 -10.79 15.96 6.39
CA GLY A 25 -10.43 15.74 4.99
C GLY A 25 -9.07 15.06 4.84
N TYR A 26 -8.06 15.50 5.59
CA TYR A 26 -6.74 14.89 5.60
C TYR A 26 -6.78 13.42 6.07
N ASN A 27 -7.50 13.11 7.14
CA ASN A 27 -7.63 11.73 7.62
C ASN A 27 -8.38 10.83 6.62
N GLY A 28 -9.41 11.33 5.96
CA GLY A 28 -10.14 10.61 4.92
C GLY A 28 -9.23 10.29 3.72
N PHE A 29 -8.45 11.25 3.26
CA PHE A 29 -7.51 11.06 2.15
C PHE A 29 -6.40 10.06 2.48
N GLN A 30 -5.89 10.06 3.70
CA GLN A 30 -4.88 9.10 4.17
C GLN A 30 -5.41 7.67 4.16
N SER A 31 -6.63 7.46 4.67
CA SER A 31 -7.27 6.13 4.69
C SER A 31 -7.58 5.63 3.27
N HIS A 32 -7.98 6.54 2.36
CA HIS A 32 -8.24 6.20 0.97
C HIS A 32 -6.98 5.66 0.26
N LYS A 33 -5.84 6.33 0.39
CA LYS A 33 -4.58 5.86 -0.22
C LYS A 33 -4.18 4.45 0.24
N ALA A 34 -4.30 4.16 1.54
CA ALA A 34 -4.00 2.84 2.07
C ALA A 34 -4.94 1.75 1.51
N GLY A 35 -6.23 2.07 1.35
CA GLY A 35 -7.20 1.18 0.71
C GLY A 35 -6.86 0.91 -0.75
N VAL A 36 -6.45 1.94 -1.51
CA VAL A 36 -6.02 1.79 -2.90
C VAL A 36 -4.78 0.90 -3.00
N VAL A 37 -3.80 1.06 -2.11
CA VAL A 37 -2.62 0.16 -2.05
C VAL A 37 -3.03 -1.29 -1.86
N ALA A 38 -3.87 -1.58 -0.86
CA ALA A 38 -4.30 -2.95 -0.59
C ALA A 38 -5.08 -3.56 -1.78
N THR A 39 -5.94 -2.77 -2.42
CA THR A 39 -6.70 -3.19 -3.61
C THR A 39 -5.77 -3.48 -4.79
N ASN A 40 -4.85 -2.58 -5.11
CA ASN A 40 -3.94 -2.72 -6.23
C ASN A 40 -3.00 -3.93 -6.06
N ILE A 41 -2.45 -4.13 -4.86
CA ILE A 41 -1.59 -5.28 -4.56
C ILE A 41 -2.39 -6.58 -4.63
N THR A 42 -3.62 -6.62 -4.12
CA THR A 42 -4.50 -7.81 -4.25
C THR A 42 -4.84 -8.12 -5.70
N GLN A 43 -5.13 -7.11 -6.51
CA GLN A 43 -5.38 -7.28 -7.94
C GLN A 43 -4.12 -7.78 -8.66
N LEU A 44 -2.94 -7.24 -8.32
CA LEU A 44 -1.67 -7.68 -8.87
C LEU A 44 -1.41 -9.16 -8.55
N ILE A 45 -1.63 -9.60 -7.29
CA ILE A 45 -1.52 -11.00 -6.89
C ILE A 45 -2.46 -11.88 -7.71
N THR A 46 -3.72 -11.47 -7.87
CA THR A 46 -4.72 -12.22 -8.63
C THR A 46 -4.29 -12.39 -10.09
N ASN A 47 -3.84 -11.31 -10.73
CA ASN A 47 -3.37 -11.33 -12.10
C ASN A 47 -2.07 -12.15 -12.25
N ALA A 48 -1.16 -12.06 -11.29
CA ALA A 48 0.07 -12.85 -11.28
C ALA A 48 -0.22 -14.34 -11.14
N ARG A 49 -1.15 -14.73 -10.27
CA ARG A 49 -1.62 -16.13 -10.18
C ARG A 49 -2.19 -16.61 -11.51
N ALA A 50 -3.07 -15.83 -12.13
CA ALA A 50 -3.64 -16.20 -13.43
C ALA A 50 -2.58 -16.34 -14.52
N GLY A 51 -1.54 -15.49 -14.53
CA GLY A 51 -0.51 -15.49 -15.57
C GLY A 51 0.63 -16.48 -15.35
N PHE A 52 0.96 -16.82 -14.11
CA PHE A 52 2.17 -17.59 -13.77
C PHE A 52 1.89 -18.96 -13.13
N SER A 53 0.80 -19.13 -12.38
CA SER A 53 0.57 -20.39 -11.66
C SER A 53 0.35 -21.61 -12.57
N GLN A 54 -0.09 -21.39 -13.81
CA GLN A 54 -0.39 -22.45 -14.77
C GLN A 54 0.78 -22.76 -15.73
N GLY A 55 1.86 -22.01 -15.66
CA GLY A 55 3.05 -22.22 -16.49
C GLY A 55 4.02 -23.24 -15.88
N ASN A 56 4.74 -24.01 -16.73
CA ASN A 56 5.77 -24.94 -16.27
C ASN A 56 6.90 -24.27 -15.46
N ASN A 57 7.09 -22.96 -15.62
CA ASN A 57 8.14 -22.20 -14.95
C ASN A 57 7.66 -21.49 -13.67
N GLY A 58 6.36 -21.61 -13.32
CA GLY A 58 5.78 -20.89 -12.20
C GLY A 58 6.11 -19.42 -12.23
N TYR A 59 6.48 -18.82 -11.09
CA TYR A 59 6.83 -17.42 -10.95
C TYR A 59 8.27 -17.07 -11.33
N THR A 60 9.07 -17.95 -11.95
CA THR A 60 10.48 -17.71 -12.29
C THR A 60 10.68 -16.41 -13.09
N ASN A 61 9.73 -16.09 -13.98
CA ASN A 61 9.75 -14.87 -14.78
C ASN A 61 9.02 -13.68 -14.13
N PHE A 62 8.47 -13.85 -12.93
CA PHE A 62 7.87 -12.77 -12.15
C PHE A 62 8.96 -11.95 -11.48
N THR A 63 9.63 -11.10 -12.25
CA THR A 63 10.79 -10.32 -11.82
C THR A 63 10.69 -8.87 -12.25
N THR A 64 11.38 -7.99 -11.53
CA THR A 64 11.45 -6.56 -11.87
C THR A 64 11.97 -6.32 -13.29
N ALA A 65 12.89 -7.15 -13.77
CA ALA A 65 13.43 -7.04 -15.15
C ALA A 65 12.36 -7.25 -16.22
N ASN A 66 11.32 -8.01 -15.95
CA ASN A 66 10.25 -8.34 -16.89
C ASN A 66 9.02 -7.42 -16.78
N ILE A 67 9.06 -6.38 -15.92
CA ILE A 67 7.92 -5.47 -15.71
C ILE A 67 7.42 -4.88 -17.02
N ALA A 68 8.31 -4.42 -17.90
CA ALA A 68 7.91 -3.82 -19.18
C ALA A 68 7.08 -4.77 -20.06
N SER A 69 7.48 -6.04 -20.13
CA SER A 69 6.74 -7.07 -20.87
C SER A 69 5.39 -7.38 -20.22
N MET A 70 5.35 -7.43 -18.88
CA MET A 70 4.13 -7.67 -18.12
C MET A 70 3.15 -6.48 -18.20
N ILE A 71 3.65 -5.24 -18.32
CA ILE A 71 2.82 -4.04 -18.57
C ILE A 71 2.13 -4.19 -19.95
N THR A 72 2.88 -4.58 -20.98
CA THR A 72 2.32 -4.82 -22.31
C THR A 72 1.25 -5.92 -22.29
N GLY A 73 1.42 -6.93 -21.45
CA GLY A 73 0.44 -7.99 -21.22
C GLY A 73 -0.77 -7.60 -20.36
N GLY A 74 -0.84 -6.36 -19.85
CA GLY A 74 -1.96 -5.85 -19.06
C GLY A 74 -2.06 -6.44 -17.65
N MET A 75 -0.94 -6.89 -17.08
CA MET A 75 -0.93 -7.55 -15.78
C MET A 75 -1.21 -6.61 -14.61
N PHE A 76 -0.84 -5.34 -14.72
CA PHE A 76 -0.85 -4.39 -13.61
C PHE A 76 -2.02 -3.41 -13.66
N PRO A 77 -2.52 -2.98 -12.49
CA PRO A 77 -3.43 -1.83 -12.43
C PRO A 77 -2.80 -0.59 -13.08
N SER A 78 -3.57 0.11 -13.91
CA SER A 78 -3.06 1.23 -14.73
C SER A 78 -2.53 2.40 -13.89
N ASP A 79 -3.06 2.59 -12.68
CA ASP A 79 -2.63 3.63 -11.75
C ASP A 79 -1.27 3.33 -11.08
N MET A 80 -0.81 2.08 -11.13
CA MET A 80 0.54 1.68 -10.69
C MET A 80 1.60 1.83 -11.79
N VAL A 81 1.21 1.96 -13.05
CA VAL A 81 2.16 1.98 -14.18
C VAL A 81 2.69 3.40 -14.40
N ARG A 82 4.02 3.55 -14.46
CA ARG A 82 4.73 4.79 -14.80
C ARG A 82 5.82 4.50 -15.83
N GLY A 83 5.46 4.63 -17.11
CA GLY A 83 6.35 4.22 -18.22
C GLY A 83 6.60 2.71 -18.17
N THR A 84 7.84 2.30 -17.92
CA THR A 84 8.26 0.89 -17.82
C THR A 84 8.47 0.43 -16.38
N ALA A 85 8.06 1.23 -15.40
CA ALA A 85 8.22 0.95 -13.97
C ALA A 85 6.86 0.85 -13.27
N LEU A 86 6.85 0.16 -12.14
CA LEU A 86 5.71 0.11 -11.23
C LEU A 86 5.96 1.01 -10.02
N VAL A 87 4.92 1.73 -9.63
CA VAL A 87 4.94 2.65 -8.49
C VAL A 87 3.69 2.41 -7.66
N ASP A 88 3.84 2.39 -6.35
CA ASP A 88 2.70 2.30 -5.45
C ASP A 88 1.96 3.66 -5.34
N PRO A 89 0.75 3.71 -4.78
CA PRO A 89 -0.01 4.95 -4.60
C PRO A 89 0.66 6.01 -3.72
N TRP A 90 1.71 5.65 -2.97
CA TRP A 90 2.52 6.60 -2.20
C TRP A 90 3.66 7.20 -3.01
N GLY A 91 3.96 6.64 -4.20
CA GLY A 91 5.01 7.09 -5.09
C GLY A 91 6.32 6.31 -4.99
N ASN A 92 6.33 5.16 -4.29
CA ASN A 92 7.52 4.33 -4.14
C ASN A 92 7.59 3.26 -5.21
N ALA A 93 8.80 2.89 -5.62
CA ALA A 93 9.00 1.83 -6.59
C ALA A 93 8.47 0.49 -6.06
N VAL A 94 7.79 -0.26 -6.93
CA VAL A 94 7.37 -1.63 -6.66
C VAL A 94 8.31 -2.57 -7.40
N THR A 95 8.88 -3.53 -6.66
CA THR A 95 9.78 -4.54 -7.22
C THR A 95 9.16 -5.92 -7.11
N LEU A 96 9.52 -6.78 -8.05
CA LEU A 96 9.01 -8.14 -8.17
C LEU A 96 10.17 -9.13 -8.13
N ALA A 97 9.96 -10.27 -7.52
CA ALA A 97 10.92 -11.37 -7.49
C ALA A 97 10.22 -12.72 -7.45
N ALA A 98 10.93 -13.77 -7.81
CA ALA A 98 10.53 -15.15 -7.58
C ALA A 98 11.19 -15.69 -6.31
N ALA A 99 10.51 -16.57 -5.59
CA ALA A 99 11.04 -17.27 -4.44
C ALA A 99 10.73 -18.78 -4.54
N ASN A 100 11.37 -19.58 -3.68
CA ASN A 100 11.19 -21.03 -3.61
C ASN A 100 11.28 -21.73 -4.98
N ASN A 101 12.35 -21.45 -5.73
CA ASN A 101 12.59 -22.02 -7.07
C ASN A 101 11.42 -21.75 -8.05
N GLY A 102 10.81 -20.57 -7.97
CA GLY A 102 9.71 -20.16 -8.85
C GLY A 102 8.32 -20.64 -8.40
N SER A 103 8.19 -21.31 -7.26
CA SER A 103 6.86 -21.70 -6.76
C SER A 103 6.11 -20.54 -6.07
N GLN A 104 6.79 -19.42 -5.80
CA GLN A 104 6.22 -18.27 -5.13
C GLN A 104 6.63 -16.98 -5.83
N GLY A 105 5.70 -16.00 -5.85
CA GLY A 105 5.96 -14.63 -6.23
C GLY A 105 6.18 -13.75 -5.00
N VAL A 106 7.04 -12.74 -5.14
CA VAL A 106 7.34 -11.74 -4.11
C VAL A 106 7.11 -10.35 -4.68
N ILE A 107 6.39 -9.53 -3.95
CA ILE A 107 6.15 -8.11 -4.26
C ILE A 107 6.70 -7.28 -3.11
N THR A 108 7.57 -6.32 -3.42
CA THR A 108 8.09 -5.36 -2.43
C THR A 108 7.65 -3.94 -2.81
N PHE A 109 7.10 -3.20 -1.84
CA PHE A 109 6.57 -1.85 -2.03
C PHE A 109 6.64 -1.04 -0.73
N GLY A 110 6.29 0.25 -0.74
CA GLY A 110 6.43 1.14 0.42
C GLY A 110 7.88 1.53 0.70
N GLY A 111 8.15 1.94 1.93
CA GLY A 111 9.51 2.19 2.43
C GLY A 111 10.10 3.54 2.11
N GLY A 112 9.39 4.42 1.42
CA GLY A 112 9.86 5.73 1.01
C GLY A 112 8.98 6.89 1.45
N ASN A 113 9.04 7.97 0.69
CA ASN A 113 8.26 9.18 0.92
C ASN A 113 6.76 8.97 0.61
N GLY A 114 5.92 9.76 1.25
CA GLY A 114 4.47 9.79 0.98
C GLY A 114 3.63 8.78 1.76
N GLN A 115 4.23 7.84 2.46
CA GLN A 115 3.60 6.93 3.40
C GLN A 115 3.60 7.50 4.81
N THR A 116 2.52 7.32 5.55
CA THR A 116 2.47 7.58 7.00
C THR A 116 2.37 6.28 7.78
N ALA A 117 2.76 6.28 9.08
CA ALA A 117 2.59 5.11 9.94
C ALA A 117 1.13 4.62 9.97
N LYS A 118 0.15 5.53 10.01
CA LYS A 118 -1.28 5.21 9.96
C LYS A 118 -1.68 4.52 8.65
N GLN A 119 -1.16 4.98 7.51
CA GLN A 119 -1.41 4.34 6.22
C GLN A 119 -0.78 2.96 6.13
N CYS A 120 0.44 2.80 6.68
CA CYS A 120 1.10 1.51 6.77
C CYS A 120 0.23 0.51 7.54
N VAL A 121 -0.27 0.86 8.74
CA VAL A 121 -1.17 0.01 9.53
C VAL A 121 -2.42 -0.37 8.73
N SER A 122 -3.08 0.62 8.11
CA SER A 122 -4.29 0.37 7.33
C SER A 122 -4.04 -0.55 6.13
N ALA A 123 -2.90 -0.40 5.45
CA ALA A 123 -2.50 -1.27 4.35
C ALA A 123 -2.19 -2.69 4.85
N ALA A 124 -1.41 -2.84 5.94
CA ALA A 124 -1.09 -4.14 6.52
C ALA A 124 -2.35 -4.94 6.90
N LEU A 125 -3.35 -4.26 7.49
CA LEU A 125 -4.63 -4.87 7.86
C LEU A 125 -5.52 -5.19 6.64
N GLY A 126 -5.37 -4.43 5.56
CA GLY A 126 -6.14 -4.59 4.32
C GLY A 126 -5.63 -5.69 3.40
N LEU A 127 -4.36 -6.04 3.47
CA LEU A 127 -3.75 -7.08 2.64
C LEU A 127 -4.22 -8.48 3.06
N LYS A 128 -4.54 -9.30 2.06
CA LYS A 128 -5.05 -10.69 2.24
C LYS A 128 -4.36 -11.63 1.27
N ASP A 129 -4.59 -12.92 1.43
CA ASP A 129 -4.16 -13.98 0.48
C ASP A 129 -2.64 -14.05 0.24
N TYR A 130 -1.84 -13.79 1.26
CA TYR A 130 -0.40 -13.96 1.24
C TYR A 130 0.03 -15.21 2.01
N VAL A 131 1.20 -15.75 1.68
CA VAL A 131 1.91 -16.77 2.46
C VAL A 131 2.63 -16.10 3.63
N THR A 132 3.38 -15.04 3.33
CA THR A 132 4.02 -14.18 4.34
C THR A 132 3.90 -12.71 3.94
N LEU A 133 3.77 -11.86 4.95
CA LEU A 133 3.78 -10.40 4.83
C LEU A 133 4.80 -9.84 5.83
N ALA A 134 5.94 -9.38 5.35
CA ALA A 134 6.88 -8.63 6.16
C ALA A 134 6.55 -7.14 6.08
N VAL A 135 6.52 -6.46 7.23
CA VAL A 135 6.33 -5.02 7.38
C VAL A 135 7.49 -4.51 8.23
N GLY A 136 8.42 -3.80 7.64
CA GLY A 136 9.69 -3.45 8.27
C GLY A 136 10.44 -4.72 8.71
N SER A 137 10.66 -4.88 10.01
CA SER A 137 11.33 -6.05 10.59
C SER A 137 10.38 -7.14 11.09
N THR A 138 9.06 -6.93 11.02
CA THR A 138 8.05 -7.88 11.53
C THR A 138 7.45 -8.69 10.40
N THR A 139 7.35 -10.00 10.57
CA THR A 139 6.73 -10.91 9.58
C THR A 139 5.43 -11.49 10.11
N PHE A 140 4.39 -11.38 9.31
CA PHE A 140 3.06 -11.96 9.51
C PHE A 140 2.86 -13.14 8.56
N ASN A 141 2.03 -14.08 8.94
CA ASN A 141 1.66 -15.26 8.15
C ASN A 141 0.25 -15.74 8.55
N GLN A 142 -0.18 -16.90 8.01
CA GLN A 142 -1.52 -17.44 8.28
C GLN A 142 -1.78 -17.80 9.75
N THR A 143 -0.73 -18.05 10.54
CA THR A 143 -0.84 -18.36 11.98
C THR A 143 -0.64 -17.14 12.88
N ASN A 144 -0.12 -16.05 12.33
CA ASN A 144 0.13 -14.78 13.00
C ASN A 144 -0.32 -13.63 12.07
N LEU A 145 -1.62 -13.40 12.01
CA LEU A 145 -2.18 -12.30 11.20
C LEU A 145 -1.95 -10.95 11.89
N PRO A 146 -1.77 -9.86 11.13
CA PRO A 146 -1.66 -8.54 11.71
C PRO A 146 -2.99 -8.11 12.35
N ASP A 147 -2.90 -7.57 13.55
CA ASP A 147 -3.95 -6.81 14.21
C ASP A 147 -3.54 -5.34 14.40
N GLN A 148 -4.41 -4.53 14.98
CA GLN A 148 -4.15 -3.09 15.15
C GLN A 148 -2.90 -2.82 16.00
N ALA A 149 -2.61 -3.65 17.01
CA ALA A 149 -1.49 -3.47 17.93
C ALA A 149 -0.18 -3.94 17.28
N THR A 150 -0.17 -5.14 16.70
CA THR A 150 1.02 -5.74 16.08
C THR A 150 1.41 -5.03 14.79
N ALA A 151 0.44 -4.63 13.95
CA ALA A 151 0.68 -3.78 12.80
C ALA A 151 1.15 -2.38 13.22
N GLY A 152 0.59 -1.82 14.30
CA GLY A 152 1.01 -0.53 14.85
C GLY A 152 2.47 -0.53 15.30
N ALA A 153 2.93 -1.61 15.91
CA ALA A 153 4.32 -1.78 16.33
C ALA A 153 5.29 -1.98 15.14
N ALA A 154 4.84 -2.65 14.08
CA ALA A 154 5.63 -2.93 12.87
C ALA A 154 5.75 -1.73 11.93
N CYS A 155 4.77 -0.83 11.96
CA CYS A 155 4.59 0.24 10.98
C CYS A 155 5.31 1.54 11.34
N SER A 156 6.00 2.10 10.35
CA SER A 156 6.57 3.46 10.37
C SER A 156 6.29 4.16 9.03
N ALA A 157 6.63 5.43 8.93
CA ALA A 157 6.54 6.18 7.67
C ALA A 157 7.50 5.64 6.59
N THR A 158 8.52 4.87 6.99
CA THR A 158 9.52 4.28 6.08
C THR A 158 9.49 2.75 6.08
N ALA A 159 8.44 2.13 6.62
CA ALA A 159 8.32 0.68 6.63
C ALA A 159 8.10 0.14 5.22
N THR A 160 8.96 -0.77 4.78
CA THR A 160 8.83 -1.50 3.52
C THR A 160 7.92 -2.72 3.74
N PHE A 161 7.08 -2.99 2.77
CA PHE A 161 6.28 -4.20 2.69
C PHE A 161 6.96 -5.21 1.76
N THR A 162 7.09 -6.44 2.20
CA THR A 162 7.46 -7.57 1.35
C THR A 162 6.42 -8.67 1.50
N LEU A 163 5.67 -8.91 0.43
CA LEU A 163 4.58 -9.86 0.40
C LEU A 163 4.96 -11.05 -0.47
N THR A 164 4.86 -12.27 0.08
CA THR A 164 5.07 -13.51 -0.65
C THR A 164 3.73 -14.22 -0.85
N PHE A 165 3.47 -14.72 -2.05
CA PHE A 165 2.23 -15.41 -2.44
C PHE A 165 2.53 -16.60 -3.37
N GLN A 166 1.56 -17.49 -3.52
CA GLN A 166 1.59 -18.63 -4.43
C GLN A 166 0.23 -18.87 -5.07
#